data_ef1712849292880da5afa71bc0cf8f34
#
_entry.id   ef1712849292880da5afa71bc0cf8f34
#
_cell.length_a   1.000
_cell.length_b   1.000
_cell.length_c   1.000
_cell.angle_alpha   90.00
_cell.angle_beta   90.00
_cell.angle_gamma   90.00
#
_symmetry.space_group_name_H-M   'P 1'
#
loop_
_entity.id
_entity.type
_entity.pdbx_description
1 polymer ?
#
loop_
_entity_poly.entity_id
_entity_poly.type
_entity_poly.pdbx_seq_one_letter_code
_entity_poly.pdbx_strand_id
1 'polypeptide(L)'
;MDVLTVENELRQVVSRLVTQVELATKQGKLDINLALEDALIPILKELFHLPKLHNLNAKQKNFPGIDLGDEFDRVAFQVTATTDLEKIKKTLNVFIEKNYQSNFDELYVLMLVKKQKSYSQLSIDKITGDVFTFNTNTHVIDPGDILAKASNLRVTAQKRILHEFKLI
;
A
#
# COMPACT_ATOMS: atom_id res chain seq x y z
N MET A 1 -19.38 20.39 -3.67
CA MET A 1 -18.25 19.92 -4.49
C MET A 1 -18.70 18.68 -5.25
N ASP A 2 -18.62 18.73 -6.55
CA ASP A 2 -19.04 17.61 -7.39
C ASP A 2 -17.92 16.55 -7.53
N VAL A 3 -18.25 15.41 -8.15
CA VAL A 3 -17.34 14.28 -8.32
C VAL A 3 -16.06 14.69 -9.06
N LEU A 4 -16.17 15.46 -10.15
CA LEU A 4 -15.00 15.86 -10.95
C LEU A 4 -14.07 16.77 -10.16
N THR A 5 -14.62 17.67 -9.34
CA THR A 5 -13.82 18.56 -8.50
C THR A 5 -13.07 17.76 -7.45
N VAL A 6 -13.72 16.80 -6.80
CA VAL A 6 -13.07 15.92 -5.79
C VAL A 6 -11.96 15.11 -6.44
N GLU A 7 -12.23 14.50 -7.59
CA GLU A 7 -11.21 13.70 -8.31
C GLU A 7 -10.01 14.54 -8.72
N ASN A 8 -10.24 15.78 -9.20
CA ASN A 8 -9.15 16.68 -9.54
C ASN A 8 -8.29 17.03 -8.33
N GLU A 9 -8.92 17.34 -7.20
CA GLU A 9 -8.18 17.64 -5.97
C GLU A 9 -7.44 16.43 -5.43
N LEU A 10 -8.00 15.23 -5.54
CA LEU A 10 -7.31 13.99 -5.19
C LEU A 10 -6.05 13.80 -6.03
N ARG A 11 -6.15 13.98 -7.35
CA ARG A 11 -4.97 13.88 -8.23
C ARG A 11 -3.89 14.88 -7.84
N GLN A 12 -4.28 16.11 -7.51
CA GLN A 12 -3.33 17.16 -7.13
C GLN A 12 -2.61 16.83 -5.83
N VAL A 13 -3.34 16.43 -4.81
CA VAL A 13 -2.75 16.15 -3.49
C VAL A 13 -1.88 14.89 -3.53
N VAL A 14 -2.30 13.86 -4.26
CA VAL A 14 -1.53 12.62 -4.43
C VAL A 14 -0.27 12.88 -5.24
N SER A 15 -0.37 13.67 -6.32
CA SER A 15 0.81 14.04 -7.13
C SER A 15 1.87 14.77 -6.31
N ARG A 16 1.46 15.69 -5.44
CA ARG A 16 2.39 16.38 -4.55
C ARG A 16 3.06 15.44 -3.58
N LEU A 17 2.30 14.50 -3.02
CA LEU A 17 2.84 13.51 -2.10
C LEU A 17 3.88 12.61 -2.79
N VAL A 18 3.57 12.13 -3.99
CA VAL A 18 4.51 11.32 -4.79
C VAL A 18 5.81 12.07 -5.03
N THR A 19 5.72 13.34 -5.43
CA THR A 19 6.92 14.17 -5.65
C THR A 19 7.74 14.30 -4.37
N GLN A 20 7.10 14.52 -3.24
CA GLN A 20 7.80 14.61 -1.95
C GLN A 20 8.53 13.31 -1.61
N VAL A 21 7.89 12.16 -1.83
CA VAL A 21 8.51 10.85 -1.60
C VAL A 21 9.72 10.65 -2.51
N GLU A 22 9.58 10.99 -3.78
CA GLU A 22 10.68 10.87 -4.75
C GLU A 22 11.89 11.72 -4.35
N LEU A 23 11.65 12.97 -3.95
CA LEU A 23 12.71 13.89 -3.52
C LEU A 23 13.38 13.41 -2.23
N ALA A 24 12.58 12.97 -1.25
CA ALA A 24 13.11 12.45 0.01
C ALA A 24 13.95 11.20 -0.21
N THR A 25 13.50 10.31 -1.10
CA THR A 25 14.24 9.09 -1.44
C THR A 25 15.59 9.42 -2.06
N LYS A 26 15.64 10.41 -2.97
CA LYS A 26 16.90 10.87 -3.56
C LYS A 26 17.86 11.45 -2.52
N GLN A 27 17.34 12.06 -1.46
CA GLN A 27 18.15 12.59 -0.36
C GLN A 27 18.54 11.52 0.66
N GLY A 28 18.11 10.27 0.49
CA GLY A 28 18.35 9.19 1.44
C GLY A 28 17.53 9.30 2.71
N LYS A 29 16.49 10.13 2.73
CA LYS A 29 15.62 10.34 3.89
C LYS A 29 14.45 9.35 3.83
N LEU A 30 14.47 8.35 4.71
CA LEU A 30 13.46 7.30 4.75
C LEU A 30 12.35 7.55 5.79
N ASP A 31 12.47 8.60 6.58
CA ASP A 31 11.50 8.96 7.63
C ASP A 31 10.09 9.18 7.08
N ILE A 32 10.00 9.69 5.85
CA ILE A 32 8.72 9.92 5.20
C ILE A 32 7.94 8.62 5.01
N ASN A 33 8.61 7.51 4.75
CA ASN A 33 7.95 6.22 4.58
C ASN A 33 7.29 5.77 5.88
N LEU A 34 7.98 5.94 7.02
CA LEU A 34 7.43 5.61 8.33
C LEU A 34 6.22 6.48 8.69
N ALA A 35 6.31 7.77 8.40
CA ALA A 35 5.19 8.70 8.62
C ALA A 35 3.98 8.33 7.76
N LEU A 36 4.21 7.90 6.52
CA LEU A 36 3.15 7.52 5.60
C LEU A 36 2.49 6.20 5.97
N GLU A 37 3.19 5.27 6.61
CA GLU A 37 2.57 4.03 7.10
C GLU A 37 1.36 4.35 7.98
N ASP A 38 1.51 5.25 8.95
CA ASP A 38 0.42 5.65 9.82
C ASP A 38 -0.61 6.53 9.11
N ALA A 39 -0.14 7.51 8.34
CA ALA A 39 -1.01 8.48 7.69
C ALA A 39 -1.93 7.86 6.65
N LEU A 40 -1.53 6.75 6.03
CA LEU A 40 -2.32 6.06 5.02
C LEU A 40 -3.37 5.12 5.60
N ILE A 41 -3.31 4.80 6.88
CA ILE A 41 -4.27 3.87 7.51
C ILE A 41 -5.72 4.28 7.28
N PRO A 42 -6.16 5.51 7.61
CA PRO A 42 -7.57 5.88 7.40
C PRO A 42 -7.99 5.85 5.93
N ILE A 43 -7.06 6.11 5.01
CA ILE A 43 -7.31 6.05 3.58
C ILE A 43 -7.51 4.61 3.12
N LEU A 44 -6.62 3.70 3.53
CA LEU A 44 -6.71 2.28 3.18
C LEU A 44 -7.93 1.60 3.82
N LYS A 45 -8.31 2.01 5.03
CA LYS A 45 -9.55 1.54 5.67
C LYS A 45 -10.76 1.82 4.76
N GLU A 46 -10.83 3.01 4.22
CA GLU A 46 -11.94 3.43 3.36
C GLU A 46 -11.90 2.71 2.01
N LEU A 47 -10.71 2.66 1.39
CA LEU A 47 -10.54 2.06 0.06
C LEU A 47 -10.77 0.57 0.02
N PHE A 48 -10.35 -0.15 1.06
CA PHE A 48 -10.36 -1.62 1.10
C PHE A 48 -11.40 -2.18 2.05
N HIS A 49 -12.21 -1.33 2.68
CA HIS A 49 -13.21 -1.72 3.67
C HIS A 49 -12.61 -2.57 4.80
N LEU A 50 -11.52 -2.06 5.39
CA LEU A 50 -10.78 -2.73 6.45
C LEU A 50 -10.86 -1.94 7.75
N PRO A 51 -11.97 -2.07 8.51
CA PRO A 51 -12.20 -1.22 9.68
C PRO A 51 -11.20 -1.44 10.82
N LYS A 52 -10.50 -2.58 10.84
CA LYS A 52 -9.54 -2.94 11.89
C LYS A 52 -8.09 -2.85 11.44
N LEU A 53 -7.83 -2.20 10.31
CA LEU A 53 -6.46 -2.00 9.83
C LEU A 53 -5.67 -1.15 10.83
N HIS A 54 -4.47 -1.59 11.16
CA HIS A 54 -3.61 -0.89 12.09
C HIS A 54 -2.13 -1.12 11.76
N ASN A 55 -1.26 -0.33 12.40
CA ASN A 55 0.18 -0.46 12.24
C ASN A 55 0.66 -1.67 13.07
N LEU A 56 1.20 -2.67 12.39
CA LEU A 56 1.68 -3.90 13.03
C LEU A 56 2.92 -3.67 13.88
N ASN A 57 3.67 -2.60 13.62
CA ASN A 57 4.88 -2.25 14.34
C ASN A 57 4.63 -1.36 15.56
N ALA A 58 3.38 -0.94 15.79
CA ALA A 58 3.03 -0.06 16.91
C ALA A 58 3.21 -0.73 18.28
N LYS A 59 2.90 -2.03 18.38
CA LYS A 59 2.98 -2.79 19.63
C LYS A 59 4.20 -3.69 19.70
N GLN A 60 4.69 -4.17 18.57
CA GLN A 60 5.81 -5.09 18.48
C GLN A 60 6.80 -4.51 17.47
N LYS A 61 7.91 -4.01 17.95
CA LYS A 61 9.00 -3.51 17.09
C LYS A 61 9.52 -4.66 16.24
N ASN A 62 9.75 -4.39 14.95
CA ASN A 62 10.25 -5.35 13.97
C ASN A 62 9.25 -6.45 13.59
N PHE A 63 8.16 -6.04 12.95
CA PHE A 63 7.30 -6.97 12.21
C PHE A 63 7.84 -7.02 10.77
N PRO A 64 8.87 -7.85 10.51
CA PRO A 64 9.58 -7.79 9.23
C PRO A 64 8.68 -8.19 8.07
N GLY A 65 8.83 -7.49 6.94
CA GLY A 65 8.17 -7.82 5.70
C GLY A 65 6.73 -7.35 5.54
N ILE A 66 6.08 -6.83 6.60
CA ILE A 66 4.77 -6.21 6.51
C ILE A 66 4.64 -5.07 7.52
N ASP A 67 3.89 -4.03 7.15
CA ASP A 67 3.78 -2.81 7.96
C ASP A 67 2.40 -2.63 8.57
N LEU A 68 1.35 -2.90 7.80
CA LEU A 68 -0.03 -2.74 8.21
C LEU A 68 -0.78 -4.06 8.08
N GLY A 69 -1.76 -4.27 8.94
CA GLY A 69 -2.59 -5.47 8.86
C GLY A 69 -3.93 -5.32 9.53
N ASP A 70 -4.88 -6.10 9.03
CA ASP A 70 -6.18 -6.34 9.61
C ASP A 70 -6.32 -7.85 9.76
N GLU A 71 -6.09 -8.36 10.97
CA GLU A 71 -6.11 -9.80 11.22
C GLU A 71 -7.53 -10.38 11.16
N PHE A 72 -8.54 -9.53 11.32
CA PHE A 72 -9.93 -9.98 11.24
C PHE A 72 -10.32 -10.27 9.79
N ASP A 73 -10.07 -9.31 8.88
CA ASP A 73 -10.34 -9.48 7.45
C ASP A 73 -9.17 -10.15 6.71
N ARG A 74 -8.07 -10.41 7.42
CA ARG A 74 -6.91 -11.19 6.96
C ARG A 74 -6.22 -10.56 5.74
N VAL A 75 -5.96 -9.26 5.83
CA VAL A 75 -5.27 -8.49 4.78
C VAL A 75 -4.08 -7.75 5.39
N ALA A 76 -2.92 -7.83 4.73
CA ALA A 76 -1.70 -7.14 5.13
C ALA A 76 -1.17 -6.25 4.02
N PHE A 77 -0.38 -5.24 4.38
CA PHE A 77 0.28 -4.32 3.46
C PHE A 77 1.75 -4.16 3.82
N GLN A 78 2.59 -4.18 2.80
CA GLN A 78 3.96 -3.66 2.85
C GLN A 78 3.96 -2.32 2.15
N VAL A 79 4.44 -1.27 2.82
CA VAL A 79 4.53 0.09 2.27
C VAL A 79 5.98 0.39 1.90
N THR A 80 6.24 0.80 0.66
CA THR A 80 7.61 0.99 0.18
C THR A 80 7.69 2.04 -0.92
N ALA A 81 8.81 2.78 -0.97
CA ALA A 81 9.15 3.65 -2.10
C ALA A 81 10.00 2.93 -3.15
N THR A 82 10.41 1.70 -2.87
CA THR A 82 11.20 0.87 -3.79
C THR A 82 10.28 0.11 -4.74
N THR A 83 10.53 0.23 -6.05
CA THR A 83 9.61 -0.29 -7.08
C THR A 83 10.14 -1.46 -7.89
N ASP A 84 11.30 -2.02 -7.55
CA ASP A 84 11.87 -3.14 -8.30
C ASP A 84 11.27 -4.49 -7.88
N LEU A 85 11.44 -5.48 -8.76
CA LEU A 85 10.96 -6.84 -8.53
C LEU A 85 11.62 -7.47 -7.29
N GLU A 86 12.88 -7.15 -7.04
CA GLU A 86 13.62 -7.70 -5.91
C GLU A 86 12.98 -7.32 -4.57
N LYS A 87 12.40 -6.12 -4.46
CA LYS A 87 11.68 -5.71 -3.25
C LYS A 87 10.45 -6.58 -3.03
N ILE A 88 9.70 -6.88 -4.07
CA ILE A 88 8.52 -7.75 -3.98
C ILE A 88 8.95 -9.17 -3.57
N LYS A 89 9.98 -9.70 -4.20
CA LYS A 89 10.51 -11.02 -3.91
C LYS A 89 10.97 -11.13 -2.46
N LYS A 90 11.72 -10.14 -1.99
CA LYS A 90 12.19 -10.09 -0.59
C LYS A 90 11.03 -10.06 0.39
N THR A 91 10.02 -9.24 0.12
CA THR A 91 8.83 -9.14 0.94
C THR A 91 8.12 -10.49 1.05
N LEU A 92 7.91 -11.17 -0.07
CA LEU A 92 7.25 -12.48 -0.11
C LEU A 92 8.07 -13.58 0.57
N ASN A 93 9.38 -13.57 0.39
CA ASN A 93 10.25 -14.53 1.07
C ASN A 93 10.11 -14.40 2.59
N VAL A 94 10.15 -13.19 3.12
CA VAL A 94 9.97 -12.94 4.55
C VAL A 94 8.57 -13.32 5.01
N PHE A 95 7.55 -12.97 4.22
CA PHE A 95 6.15 -13.28 4.52
C PHE A 95 5.94 -14.78 4.72
N ILE A 96 6.48 -15.59 3.83
CA ILE A 96 6.36 -17.06 3.89
C ILE A 96 7.25 -17.64 4.99
N GLU A 97 8.47 -17.15 5.12
CA GLU A 97 9.41 -17.59 6.17
C GLU A 97 8.82 -17.39 7.57
N LYS A 98 8.16 -16.27 7.78
CA LYS A 98 7.51 -15.94 9.06
C LYS A 98 6.13 -16.57 9.22
N ASN A 99 5.68 -17.34 8.25
CA ASN A 99 4.38 -18.01 8.25
C ASN A 99 3.20 -17.03 8.38
N TYR A 100 3.32 -15.84 7.81
CA TYR A 100 2.23 -14.84 7.86
C TYR A 100 1.00 -15.27 7.07
N GLN A 101 1.14 -16.18 6.10
CA GLN A 101 0.01 -16.74 5.37
C GLN A 101 -0.97 -17.48 6.28
N SER A 102 -0.57 -17.85 7.48
CA SER A 102 -1.49 -18.41 8.48
C SER A 102 -2.44 -17.35 9.04
N ASN A 103 -2.06 -16.09 9.02
CA ASN A 103 -2.81 -14.97 9.58
C ASN A 103 -3.45 -14.08 8.53
N PHE A 104 -2.90 -14.07 7.31
CA PHE A 104 -3.34 -13.18 6.24
C PHE A 104 -3.54 -13.97 4.96
N ASP A 105 -4.70 -13.76 4.33
CA ASP A 105 -5.05 -14.37 3.04
C ASP A 105 -4.55 -13.53 1.86
N GLU A 106 -4.41 -12.22 2.07
CA GLU A 106 -3.94 -11.28 1.03
C GLU A 106 -2.83 -10.41 1.57
N LEU A 107 -1.86 -10.15 0.70
CA LEU A 107 -0.78 -9.20 0.94
C LEU A 107 -0.74 -8.23 -0.24
N TYR A 108 -0.83 -6.94 0.05
CA TYR A 108 -0.60 -5.89 -0.93
C TYR A 108 0.77 -5.28 -0.71
N VAL A 109 1.52 -5.09 -1.80
CA VAL A 109 2.71 -4.26 -1.80
C VAL A 109 2.29 -2.89 -2.32
N LEU A 110 2.22 -1.91 -1.41
CA LEU A 110 1.85 -0.54 -1.73
C LEU A 110 3.12 0.26 -2.01
N MET A 111 3.29 0.62 -3.27
CA MET A 111 4.40 1.45 -3.72
C MET A 111 3.98 2.92 -3.65
N LEU A 112 4.78 3.73 -2.97
CA LEU A 112 4.49 5.15 -2.73
C LEU A 112 4.76 6.02 -3.95
N VAL A 113 5.40 5.44 -4.98
CA VAL A 113 5.66 6.08 -6.25
C VAL A 113 5.24 5.12 -7.38
N LYS A 114 5.24 5.59 -8.62
CA LYS A 114 4.75 4.82 -9.75
C LYS A 114 5.46 3.47 -9.88
N LYS A 115 4.68 2.40 -9.89
CA LYS A 115 5.19 1.04 -10.07
C LYS A 115 5.69 0.82 -11.50
N GLN A 116 6.46 -0.23 -11.70
CA GLN A 116 6.89 -0.64 -13.03
C GLN A 116 5.69 -1.07 -13.88
N LYS A 117 5.85 -1.06 -15.19
CA LYS A 117 4.80 -1.41 -16.14
C LYS A 117 4.30 -2.85 -15.94
N SER A 118 5.20 -3.77 -15.56
CA SER A 118 4.86 -5.16 -15.28
C SER A 118 5.93 -5.79 -14.37
N TYR A 119 5.53 -6.87 -13.70
CA TYR A 119 6.42 -7.70 -12.87
C TYR A 119 6.27 -9.16 -13.27
N SER A 120 7.36 -9.92 -13.19
CA SER A 120 7.34 -11.33 -13.54
C SER A 120 6.51 -12.15 -12.56
N GLN A 121 5.34 -12.59 -12.99
CA GLN A 121 4.49 -13.49 -12.18
C GLN A 121 5.19 -14.83 -11.95
N LEU A 122 5.89 -15.34 -12.97
CA LEU A 122 6.62 -16.59 -12.83
C LEU A 122 7.67 -16.56 -11.71
N SER A 123 8.41 -15.44 -11.60
CA SER A 123 9.39 -15.26 -10.52
C SER A 123 8.73 -15.26 -9.15
N ILE A 124 7.53 -14.69 -9.05
CA ILE A 124 6.74 -14.64 -7.82
C ILE A 124 6.22 -16.04 -7.47
N ASP A 125 5.67 -16.75 -8.45
CA ASP A 125 5.13 -18.11 -8.24
C ASP A 125 6.17 -19.09 -7.75
N LYS A 126 7.42 -18.92 -8.14
CA LYS A 126 8.54 -19.73 -7.65
C LYS A 126 8.76 -19.57 -6.14
N ILE A 127 8.43 -18.40 -5.60
CA ILE A 127 8.56 -18.11 -4.17
C ILE A 127 7.36 -18.61 -3.41
N THR A 128 6.15 -18.32 -3.91
CA THR A 128 4.90 -18.59 -3.20
C THR A 128 4.47 -20.05 -3.32
N GLY A 129 4.78 -20.71 -4.43
CA GLY A 129 4.36 -22.10 -4.67
C GLY A 129 2.87 -22.28 -4.43
N ASP A 130 2.53 -23.34 -3.71
CA ASP A 130 1.13 -23.66 -3.35
C ASP A 130 0.70 -23.07 -2.00
N VAL A 131 1.62 -22.43 -1.27
CA VAL A 131 1.34 -21.98 0.10
C VAL A 131 0.67 -20.62 0.17
N PHE A 132 0.81 -19.81 -0.88
CA PHE A 132 0.23 -18.47 -0.92
C PHE A 132 -0.04 -18.03 -2.37
N THR A 133 -1.07 -17.20 -2.55
CA THR A 133 -1.41 -16.64 -3.86
C THR A 133 -1.09 -15.15 -3.87
N PHE A 134 -0.20 -14.74 -4.79
CA PHE A 134 0.13 -13.34 -5.00
C PHE A 134 0.09 -13.04 -6.50
N ASN A 135 -0.84 -12.17 -6.89
CA ASN A 135 -1.02 -11.76 -8.28
C ASN A 135 -0.39 -10.38 -8.47
N THR A 136 0.63 -10.28 -9.32
CA THR A 136 1.37 -9.03 -9.54
C THR A 136 0.51 -7.90 -10.12
N ASN A 137 -0.60 -8.24 -10.81
CA ASN A 137 -1.49 -7.22 -11.38
C ASN A 137 -2.44 -6.61 -10.33
N THR A 138 -2.82 -7.37 -9.31
CA THR A 138 -3.80 -6.93 -8.30
C THR A 138 -3.19 -6.59 -6.96
N HIS A 139 -2.09 -7.26 -6.59
CA HIS A 139 -1.49 -7.11 -5.26
C HIS A 139 -0.31 -6.15 -5.20
N VAL A 140 0.18 -5.66 -6.34
CA VAL A 140 1.14 -4.55 -6.39
C VAL A 140 0.36 -3.31 -6.78
N ILE A 141 0.25 -2.35 -5.85
CA ILE A 141 -0.56 -1.15 -6.02
C ILE A 141 0.30 0.10 -5.84
N ASP A 142 -0.05 1.15 -6.56
CA ASP A 142 0.67 2.42 -6.55
C ASP A 142 -0.32 3.61 -6.45
N PRO A 143 0.16 4.86 -6.43
CA PRO A 143 -0.73 6.02 -6.37
C PRO A 143 -1.80 6.07 -7.45
N GLY A 144 -1.48 5.64 -8.68
CA GLY A 144 -2.47 5.56 -9.76
C GLY A 144 -3.58 4.58 -9.45
N ASP A 145 -3.24 3.42 -8.87
CA ASP A 145 -4.22 2.41 -8.46
C ASP A 145 -5.09 2.92 -7.30
N ILE A 146 -4.51 3.65 -6.37
CA ILE A 146 -5.24 4.29 -5.26
C ILE A 146 -6.28 5.26 -5.82
N LEU A 147 -5.89 6.12 -6.76
CA LEU A 147 -6.81 7.08 -7.39
C LEU A 147 -7.91 6.37 -8.17
N ALA A 148 -7.58 5.32 -8.92
CA ALA A 148 -8.55 4.54 -9.67
C ALA A 148 -9.57 3.87 -8.74
N LYS A 149 -9.11 3.31 -7.64
CA LYS A 149 -9.97 2.67 -6.64
C LYS A 149 -10.87 3.69 -5.96
N ALA A 150 -10.34 4.86 -5.62
CA ALA A 150 -11.11 5.95 -5.02
C ALA A 150 -12.22 6.42 -5.96
N SER A 151 -11.99 6.48 -7.26
CA SER A 151 -12.98 6.94 -8.23
C SER A 151 -14.21 6.04 -8.31
N ASN A 152 -14.12 4.80 -7.85
CA ASN A 152 -15.23 3.84 -7.80
C ASN A 152 -16.09 3.96 -6.54
N LEU A 153 -15.66 4.78 -5.58
CA LEU A 153 -16.39 4.99 -4.34
C LEU A 153 -17.41 6.12 -4.50
N ARG A 154 -18.37 6.17 -3.57
CA ARG A 154 -19.31 7.27 -3.49
C ARG A 154 -18.56 8.58 -3.21
N VAL A 155 -19.11 9.71 -3.68
CA VAL A 155 -18.48 11.01 -3.52
C VAL A 155 -18.24 11.37 -2.05
N THR A 156 -19.11 10.93 -1.14
CA THR A 156 -18.93 11.15 0.29
C THR A 156 -17.69 10.46 0.84
N ALA A 157 -17.41 9.23 0.38
CA ALA A 157 -16.20 8.50 0.71
C ALA A 157 -14.97 9.16 0.09
N GLN A 158 -15.06 9.61 -1.15
CA GLN A 158 -13.97 10.33 -1.82
C GLN A 158 -13.61 11.61 -1.07
N LYS A 159 -14.59 12.34 -0.55
CA LYS A 159 -14.36 13.55 0.26
C LYS A 159 -13.62 13.23 1.56
N ARG A 160 -13.98 12.13 2.22
CA ARG A 160 -13.26 11.69 3.43
C ARG A 160 -11.81 11.35 3.11
N ILE A 161 -11.57 10.64 2.03
CA ILE A 161 -10.22 10.28 1.56
C ILE A 161 -9.41 11.55 1.24
N LEU A 162 -10.01 12.50 0.53
CA LEU A 162 -9.38 13.78 0.21
C LEU A 162 -8.99 14.53 1.49
N HIS A 163 -9.90 14.56 2.47
CA HIS A 163 -9.62 15.18 3.76
C HIS A 163 -8.39 14.55 4.44
N GLU A 164 -8.32 13.23 4.46
CA GLU A 164 -7.19 12.51 5.08
C GLU A 164 -5.87 12.79 4.34
N PHE A 165 -5.89 12.82 3.01
CA PHE A 165 -4.70 13.19 2.25
C PHE A 165 -4.22 14.61 2.55
N LYS A 166 -5.15 15.55 2.74
CA LYS A 166 -4.80 16.94 3.07
C LYS A 166 -4.16 17.09 4.44
N LEU A 167 -4.37 16.14 5.34
CA LEU A 167 -3.75 16.12 6.67
C LEU A 167 -2.30 15.64 6.65
N ILE A 168 -1.85 15.03 5.56
CA ILE A 168 -0.45 14.57 5.41
C ILE A 168 0.52 15.79 5.08
#